data_b80c170e78143881178069563dfb85d9
#
_entry.id   b80c170e78143881178069563dfb85d9
#
_cell.length_a   1.000
_cell.length_b   1.000
_cell.length_c   1.000
_cell.angle_alpha   90.00
_cell.angle_beta   90.00
_cell.angle_gamma   90.00
#
_symmetry.space_group_name_H-M   'P 1'
#
loop_
_entity.id
_entity.type
_entity.pdbx_description
1 polymer ?
#
loop_
_entity_poly.entity_id
_entity_poly.type
_entity_poly.pdbx_seq_one_letter_code
_entity_poly.pdbx_strand_id
1 'polypeptide(L)'
;MTSEPTFAVKDVASVFARQTLVDRELVRQPDRPVVRLLPWLNVVTLGGRSIIDGGAETIRPVIDELRDAMSEHRMLILTGPGVRARHVLGVGLDLGLPTGVLATLMANEAEQNGHVIAALLAEEGVSYLSHGTVALQLAVHLAASRAAVSNGFPPYGLYEFPPAVGKIPPHRTDAGAFLLADAYGAARTVYVKDVDGVYTSDPKSASDEKPEMIARVGAAELLARGIKTLPIDPIVLELMATAKHVKEIQVVNGHTAGNITKALAGEHVGTIIHADG
;
A
#
# COMPACT_ATOMS: atom_id res chain seq x y z
N MET A 1 -38.36 -21.71 -2.60
CA MET A 1 -37.82 -20.57 -3.31
C MET A 1 -36.31 -20.71 -3.33
N THR A 2 -35.76 -21.16 -4.44
CA THR A 2 -34.31 -21.27 -4.61
C THR A 2 -33.77 -19.87 -4.83
N SER A 3 -33.08 -19.30 -3.83
CA SER A 3 -32.36 -18.05 -4.00
C SER A 3 -31.35 -18.21 -5.14
N GLU A 4 -31.39 -17.33 -6.12
CA GLU A 4 -30.35 -17.25 -7.14
C GLU A 4 -28.97 -17.08 -6.48
N PRO A 5 -27.93 -17.74 -6.99
CA PRO A 5 -26.60 -17.59 -6.41
C PRO A 5 -26.16 -16.12 -6.48
N THR A 6 -25.71 -15.60 -5.35
CA THR A 6 -25.28 -14.20 -5.19
C THR A 6 -24.00 -13.89 -5.99
N PHE A 7 -23.27 -14.92 -6.44
CA PHE A 7 -22.07 -14.79 -7.27
C PHE A 7 -22.47 -14.73 -8.75
N ALA A 8 -22.21 -13.61 -9.37
CA ALA A 8 -22.40 -13.46 -10.80
C ALA A 8 -21.15 -13.98 -11.53
N VAL A 9 -21.29 -15.05 -12.31
CA VAL A 9 -20.22 -15.62 -13.15
C VAL A 9 -19.62 -14.56 -14.10
N LYS A 10 -20.34 -13.49 -14.40
CA LYS A 10 -19.84 -12.32 -15.16
C LYS A 10 -18.67 -11.60 -14.49
N ASP A 11 -18.53 -11.70 -13.15
CA ASP A 11 -17.47 -11.03 -12.40
C ASP A 11 -16.10 -11.71 -12.58
N VAL A 12 -16.09 -12.87 -13.22
CA VAL A 12 -14.86 -13.56 -13.63
C VAL A 12 -14.54 -13.17 -15.07
N ALA A 13 -13.46 -12.41 -15.29
CA ALA A 13 -13.09 -11.87 -16.59
C ALA A 13 -12.82 -12.94 -17.65
N SER A 14 -12.18 -14.05 -17.27
CA SER A 14 -11.86 -15.14 -18.20
C SER A 14 -13.06 -16.04 -18.47
N VAL A 15 -13.43 -16.22 -19.74
CA VAL A 15 -14.47 -17.16 -20.15
C VAL A 15 -14.14 -18.60 -19.74
N PHE A 16 -12.87 -19.00 -19.84
CA PHE A 16 -12.42 -20.35 -19.48
C PHE A 16 -12.48 -20.57 -17.96
N ALA A 17 -12.09 -19.58 -17.17
CA ALA A 17 -12.22 -19.65 -15.72
C ALA A 17 -13.70 -19.72 -15.28
N ARG A 18 -14.60 -19.00 -16.00
CA ARG A 18 -16.04 -19.08 -15.75
C ARG A 18 -16.63 -20.46 -16.00
N GLN A 19 -16.11 -21.21 -16.98
CA GLN A 19 -16.58 -22.57 -17.27
C GLN A 19 -16.33 -23.55 -16.10
N THR A 20 -15.23 -23.38 -15.36
CA THR A 20 -14.92 -24.20 -14.19
C THR A 20 -15.77 -23.83 -12.95
N LEU A 21 -16.46 -22.70 -12.98
CA LEU A 21 -17.30 -22.20 -11.89
C LEU A 21 -18.80 -22.39 -12.15
N VAL A 22 -19.19 -23.24 -13.11
CA VAL A 22 -20.61 -23.50 -13.45
C VAL A 22 -21.29 -24.39 -12.40
N ASP A 23 -20.55 -25.08 -11.56
CA ASP A 23 -21.12 -25.82 -10.45
C ASP A 23 -21.72 -24.86 -9.41
N ARG A 24 -23.07 -24.80 -9.43
CA ARG A 24 -23.84 -23.90 -8.57
C ARG A 24 -23.66 -24.16 -7.09
N GLU A 25 -23.24 -25.35 -6.69
CA GLU A 25 -22.98 -25.68 -5.29
C GLU A 25 -21.64 -25.11 -4.83
N LEU A 26 -20.61 -25.12 -5.71
CA LEU A 26 -19.30 -24.52 -5.43
C LEU A 26 -19.34 -22.99 -5.42
N VAL A 27 -20.27 -22.39 -6.17
CA VAL A 27 -20.38 -20.92 -6.28
C VAL A 27 -21.39 -20.31 -5.29
N ARG A 28 -21.97 -21.08 -4.38
CA ARG A 28 -22.78 -20.51 -3.30
C ARG A 28 -21.88 -19.67 -2.40
N GLN A 29 -21.98 -18.37 -2.53
CA GLN A 29 -21.47 -17.47 -1.48
C GLN A 29 -22.44 -17.55 -0.30
N PRO A 30 -22.00 -18.05 0.86
CA PRO A 30 -22.80 -17.93 2.06
C PRO A 30 -22.96 -16.43 2.36
N ASP A 31 -24.16 -16.04 2.76
CA ASP A 31 -24.42 -14.69 3.29
C ASP A 31 -23.75 -14.54 4.67
N ARG A 32 -22.44 -14.39 4.65
CA ARG A 32 -21.58 -14.26 5.83
C ARG A 32 -20.62 -13.11 5.64
N PRO A 33 -20.34 -12.37 6.69
CA PRO A 33 -19.34 -11.31 6.62
C PRO A 33 -17.96 -11.88 6.26
N VAL A 34 -17.21 -11.16 5.46
CA VAL A 34 -15.85 -11.53 5.09
C VAL A 34 -14.97 -11.50 6.33
N VAL A 35 -14.24 -12.59 6.58
CA VAL A 35 -13.40 -12.73 7.77
C VAL A 35 -12.18 -11.84 7.66
N ARG A 36 -11.94 -10.98 8.64
CA ARG A 36 -10.69 -10.24 8.80
C ARG A 36 -9.66 -11.11 9.50
N LEU A 37 -8.51 -11.31 8.89
CA LEU A 37 -7.46 -12.18 9.44
C LEU A 37 -6.72 -11.51 10.61
N LEU A 38 -6.39 -10.21 10.46
CA LEU A 38 -5.66 -9.43 11.46
C LEU A 38 -6.34 -8.06 11.67
N PRO A 39 -7.54 -8.03 12.31
CA PRO A 39 -8.36 -6.81 12.41
C PRO A 39 -7.74 -5.71 13.29
N TRP A 40 -6.67 -6.01 13.99
CA TRP A 40 -5.90 -5.10 14.83
C TRP A 40 -4.61 -4.61 14.16
N LEU A 41 -4.31 -5.08 12.95
CA LEU A 41 -3.11 -4.71 12.21
C LEU A 41 -3.21 -3.28 11.70
N ASN A 42 -2.13 -2.53 11.85
CA ASN A 42 -1.93 -1.25 11.17
C ASN A 42 -0.88 -1.43 10.07
N VAL A 43 -1.16 -0.98 8.87
CA VAL A 43 -0.21 -0.97 7.75
C VAL A 43 0.31 0.44 7.57
N VAL A 44 1.62 0.62 7.70
CA VAL A 44 2.31 1.92 7.57
C VAL A 44 3.27 1.84 6.40
N THR A 45 3.08 2.67 5.38
CA THR A 45 3.92 2.68 4.19
C THR A 45 4.85 3.89 4.21
N LEU A 46 6.15 3.64 4.28
CA LEU A 46 7.17 4.68 4.21
C LEU A 46 7.57 4.91 2.76
N GLY A 47 7.35 6.14 2.28
CA GLY A 47 7.75 6.53 0.92
C GLY A 47 9.27 6.47 0.75
N GLY A 48 9.74 5.70 -0.23
CA GLY A 48 11.19 5.57 -0.48
C GLY A 48 11.83 6.93 -0.76
N ARG A 49 11.34 7.63 -1.76
CA ARG A 49 11.86 8.95 -2.15
C ARG A 49 11.54 10.05 -1.14
N SER A 50 10.35 10.02 -0.59
CA SER A 50 9.87 11.10 0.28
C SER A 50 10.42 11.04 1.69
N ILE A 51 10.76 9.84 2.19
CA ILE A 51 11.21 9.63 3.57
C ILE A 51 12.62 9.02 3.61
N ILE A 52 12.82 7.87 2.93
CA ILE A 52 14.04 7.07 3.14
C ILE A 52 15.25 7.69 2.45
N ASP A 53 15.09 8.22 1.25
CA ASP A 53 16.22 8.86 0.50
C ASP A 53 16.72 10.16 1.14
N GLY A 54 15.96 10.76 2.07
CA GLY A 54 16.39 11.93 2.84
C GLY A 54 17.43 11.62 3.93
N GLY A 55 17.70 10.34 4.18
CA GLY A 55 18.72 9.90 5.12
C GLY A 55 18.35 10.16 6.58
N ALA A 56 19.37 10.37 7.43
CA ALA A 56 19.18 10.42 8.88
C ALA A 56 18.21 11.52 9.36
N GLU A 57 18.22 12.66 8.70
CA GLU A 57 17.37 13.81 9.09
C GLU A 57 15.88 13.52 8.94
N THR A 58 15.51 12.72 7.95
CA THR A 58 14.11 12.38 7.67
C THR A 58 13.70 11.05 8.29
N ILE A 59 14.63 10.06 8.34
CA ILE A 59 14.32 8.71 8.83
C ILE A 59 14.25 8.69 10.35
N ARG A 60 15.20 9.30 11.08
CA ARG A 60 15.26 9.18 12.54
C ARG A 60 14.00 9.66 13.26
N PRO A 61 13.43 10.83 12.96
CA PRO A 61 12.17 11.24 13.58
C PRO A 61 11.02 10.27 13.32
N VAL A 62 10.93 9.70 12.11
CA VAL A 62 9.93 8.69 11.77
C VAL A 62 10.15 7.40 12.55
N ILE A 63 11.39 6.95 12.71
CA ILE A 63 11.72 5.75 13.50
C ILE A 63 11.38 5.95 14.97
N ASP A 64 11.70 7.11 15.53
CA ASP A 64 11.38 7.41 16.93
C ASP A 64 9.87 7.42 17.16
N GLU A 65 9.09 8.02 16.26
CA GLU A 65 7.64 8.04 16.34
C GLU A 65 7.03 6.63 16.17
N LEU A 66 7.55 5.81 15.26
CA LEU A 66 7.13 4.42 15.09
C LEU A 66 7.44 3.58 16.34
N ARG A 67 8.62 3.79 16.96
CA ARG A 67 9.03 3.12 18.19
C ARG A 67 8.05 3.41 19.33
N ASP A 68 7.71 4.67 19.51
CA ASP A 68 6.75 5.09 20.53
C ASP A 68 5.36 4.48 20.27
N ALA A 69 4.91 4.50 19.02
CA ALA A 69 3.62 3.94 18.61
C ALA A 69 3.52 2.41 18.80
N MET A 70 4.65 1.67 18.83
CA MET A 70 4.64 0.22 19.09
C MET A 70 4.14 -0.14 20.49
N SER A 71 4.14 0.80 21.44
CA SER A 71 3.59 0.56 22.76
C SER A 71 2.09 0.20 22.72
N GLU A 72 1.34 0.77 21.78
CA GLU A 72 -0.11 0.61 21.66
C GLU A 72 -0.53 -0.14 20.37
N HIS A 73 0.27 -0.05 19.30
CA HIS A 73 -0.10 -0.54 17.98
C HIS A 73 0.78 -1.70 17.51
N ARG A 74 0.18 -2.65 16.81
CA ARG A 74 0.91 -3.66 16.04
C ARG A 74 0.92 -3.25 14.57
N MET A 75 2.11 -3.29 13.94
CA MET A 75 2.32 -2.69 12.63
C MET A 75 3.03 -3.60 11.66
N LEU A 76 2.62 -3.54 10.40
CA LEU A 76 3.42 -3.92 9.25
C LEU A 76 3.93 -2.63 8.61
N ILE A 77 5.25 -2.44 8.66
CA ILE A 77 5.92 -1.29 8.06
C ILE A 77 6.41 -1.69 6.68
N LEU A 78 5.97 -0.98 5.66
CA LEU A 78 6.29 -1.26 4.27
C LEU A 78 7.15 -0.16 3.67
N THR A 79 8.17 -0.53 2.91
CA THR A 79 9.13 0.40 2.33
C THR A 79 9.01 0.49 0.81
N GLY A 80 9.18 1.69 0.27
CA GLY A 80 9.32 1.94 -1.16
C GLY A 80 10.79 1.95 -1.61
N PRO A 81 11.04 1.83 -2.92
CA PRO A 81 12.39 1.64 -3.46
C PRO A 81 13.24 2.92 -3.55
N GLY A 82 12.62 4.10 -3.44
CA GLY A 82 13.34 5.37 -3.55
C GLY A 82 13.81 5.72 -4.98
N VAL A 83 14.81 6.61 -5.07
CA VAL A 83 15.31 7.11 -6.36
C VAL A 83 16.07 6.06 -7.14
N ARG A 84 16.69 5.08 -6.47
CA ARG A 84 17.49 4.03 -7.10
C ARG A 84 16.68 3.20 -8.09
N ALA A 85 15.39 2.98 -7.79
CA ALA A 85 14.49 2.26 -8.69
C ALA A 85 14.36 2.91 -10.08
N ARG A 86 14.53 4.22 -10.19
CA ARG A 86 14.47 4.90 -11.50
C ARG A 86 15.62 4.49 -12.41
N HIS A 87 16.82 4.37 -11.85
CA HIS A 87 17.99 3.93 -12.61
C HIS A 87 17.82 2.46 -13.05
N VAL A 88 17.49 1.59 -12.10
CA VAL A 88 17.29 0.16 -12.37
C VAL A 88 16.17 -0.06 -13.37
N LEU A 89 15.05 0.65 -13.23
CA LEU A 89 13.93 0.60 -14.18
C LEU A 89 14.34 1.08 -15.57
N GLY A 90 15.12 2.18 -15.66
CA GLY A 90 15.63 2.73 -16.91
C GLY A 90 16.47 1.70 -17.68
N VAL A 91 17.44 1.08 -16.99
CA VAL A 91 18.27 0.01 -17.57
C VAL A 91 17.41 -1.18 -18.01
N GLY A 92 16.47 -1.62 -17.19
CA GLY A 92 15.60 -2.74 -17.53
C GLY A 92 14.68 -2.47 -18.72
N LEU A 93 14.17 -1.25 -18.85
CA LEU A 93 13.36 -0.83 -20.00
C LEU A 93 14.20 -0.77 -21.29
N ASP A 94 15.43 -0.24 -21.21
CA ASP A 94 16.36 -0.17 -22.34
C ASP A 94 16.73 -1.57 -22.86
N LEU A 95 16.93 -2.51 -21.94
CA LEU A 95 17.18 -3.92 -22.24
C LEU A 95 15.92 -4.69 -22.70
N GLY A 96 14.75 -4.09 -22.69
CA GLY A 96 13.49 -4.73 -23.07
C GLY A 96 13.04 -5.83 -22.11
N LEU A 97 13.39 -5.74 -20.83
CA LEU A 97 13.02 -6.76 -19.83
C LEU A 97 11.48 -6.84 -19.64
N PRO A 98 10.95 -8.05 -19.36
CA PRO A 98 9.53 -8.23 -19.07
C PRO A 98 9.09 -7.48 -17.80
N THR A 99 7.81 -7.09 -17.75
CA THR A 99 7.22 -6.33 -16.64
C THR A 99 7.45 -6.98 -15.28
N GLY A 100 7.31 -8.31 -15.17
CA GLY A 100 7.54 -9.02 -13.90
C GLY A 100 9.00 -8.96 -13.45
N VAL A 101 9.97 -8.94 -14.38
CA VAL A 101 11.38 -8.73 -14.05
C VAL A 101 11.61 -7.31 -13.56
N LEU A 102 11.01 -6.32 -14.21
CA LEU A 102 11.07 -4.92 -13.79
C LEU A 102 10.49 -4.75 -12.37
N ALA A 103 9.35 -5.38 -12.08
CA ALA A 103 8.74 -5.38 -10.76
C ALA A 103 9.69 -5.99 -9.71
N THR A 104 10.31 -7.12 -10.02
CA THR A 104 11.28 -7.78 -9.12
C THR A 104 12.49 -6.90 -8.84
N LEU A 105 13.06 -6.26 -9.86
CA LEU A 105 14.20 -5.36 -9.69
C LEU A 105 13.84 -4.17 -8.79
N MET A 106 12.67 -3.57 -8.99
CA MET A 106 12.19 -2.47 -8.14
C MET A 106 11.89 -2.93 -6.71
N ALA A 107 11.35 -4.15 -6.54
CA ALA A 107 11.10 -4.74 -5.24
C ALA A 107 12.40 -4.99 -4.45
N ASN A 108 13.48 -5.41 -5.12
CA ASN A 108 14.80 -5.58 -4.49
C ASN A 108 15.37 -4.26 -3.97
N GLU A 109 15.14 -3.15 -4.66
CA GLU A 109 15.51 -1.83 -4.14
C GLU A 109 14.70 -1.44 -2.89
N ALA A 110 13.41 -1.76 -2.89
CA ALA A 110 12.55 -1.54 -1.73
C ALA A 110 12.94 -2.45 -0.55
N GLU A 111 13.39 -3.67 -0.82
CA GLU A 111 13.90 -4.62 0.18
C GLU A 111 15.14 -4.08 0.90
N GLN A 112 16.11 -3.51 0.18
CA GLN A 112 17.27 -2.87 0.79
C GLN A 112 16.85 -1.78 1.78
N ASN A 113 15.88 -0.96 1.42
CA ASN A 113 15.30 0.03 2.32
C ASN A 113 14.61 -0.61 3.54
N GLY A 114 13.92 -1.74 3.33
CA GLY A 114 13.32 -2.52 4.41
C GLY A 114 14.34 -3.02 5.43
N HIS A 115 15.48 -3.50 4.98
CA HIS A 115 16.58 -3.90 5.86
C HIS A 115 17.14 -2.73 6.67
N VAL A 116 17.23 -1.53 6.08
CA VAL A 116 17.65 -0.32 6.82
C VAL A 116 16.66 -0.01 7.95
N ILE A 117 15.36 0.00 7.66
CA ILE A 117 14.33 0.28 8.67
C ILE A 117 14.31 -0.80 9.77
N ALA A 118 14.40 -2.08 9.39
CA ALA A 118 14.45 -3.18 10.36
C ALA A 118 15.68 -3.09 11.26
N ALA A 119 16.84 -2.71 10.72
CA ALA A 119 18.06 -2.52 11.51
C ALA A 119 17.92 -1.37 12.53
N LEU A 120 17.25 -0.29 12.17
CA LEU A 120 16.99 0.84 13.08
C LEU A 120 15.98 0.52 14.19
N LEU A 121 15.16 -0.52 14.00
CA LEU A 121 14.15 -0.98 14.96
C LEU A 121 14.50 -2.36 15.57
N ALA A 122 15.76 -2.81 15.43
CA ALA A 122 16.14 -4.15 15.86
C ALA A 122 16.08 -4.33 17.39
N GLU A 123 16.32 -3.27 18.15
CA GLU A 123 16.26 -3.30 19.63
C GLU A 123 14.84 -3.58 20.14
N GLU A 124 13.82 -3.21 19.36
CA GLU A 124 12.40 -3.50 19.64
C GLU A 124 11.98 -4.91 19.16
N GLY A 125 12.92 -5.73 18.71
CA GLY A 125 12.66 -7.07 18.20
C GLY A 125 12.01 -7.09 16.80
N VAL A 126 12.06 -5.98 16.08
CA VAL A 126 11.53 -5.87 14.71
C VAL A 126 12.50 -6.55 13.74
N SER A 127 11.95 -7.34 12.83
CA SER A 127 12.71 -8.01 11.78
C SER A 127 12.13 -7.75 10.40
N TYR A 128 12.97 -7.91 9.39
CA TYR A 128 12.53 -7.87 8.01
C TYR A 128 11.92 -9.22 7.62
N LEU A 129 10.75 -9.18 7.03
CA LEU A 129 10.08 -10.31 6.39
C LEU A 129 10.25 -10.20 4.88
N SER A 130 10.77 -11.24 4.26
CA SER A 130 10.90 -11.24 2.81
C SER A 130 9.52 -11.15 2.15
N HIS A 131 9.47 -10.46 1.04
CA HIS A 131 8.26 -10.21 0.29
C HIS A 131 7.44 -11.48 -0.01
N GLY A 132 8.11 -12.58 -0.41
CA GLY A 132 7.43 -13.85 -0.70
C GLY A 132 6.89 -14.57 0.54
N THR A 133 7.29 -14.20 1.74
CA THR A 133 6.94 -14.90 2.98
C THR A 133 6.04 -14.09 3.91
N VAL A 134 5.87 -12.79 3.69
CA VAL A 134 5.08 -11.93 4.56
C VAL A 134 3.67 -12.48 4.81
N ALA A 135 3.02 -12.99 3.78
CA ALA A 135 1.67 -13.54 3.86
C ALA A 135 1.56 -14.75 4.81
N LEU A 136 2.63 -15.54 4.94
CA LEU A 136 2.64 -16.75 5.77
C LEU A 136 3.19 -16.49 7.17
N GLN A 137 4.09 -15.53 7.32
CA GLN A 137 4.87 -15.34 8.54
C GLN A 137 4.43 -14.16 9.39
N LEU A 138 3.71 -13.19 8.82
CA LEU A 138 3.37 -11.94 9.51
C LEU A 138 2.67 -12.18 10.85
N ALA A 139 1.66 -13.05 10.89
CA ALA A 139 0.92 -13.31 12.12
C ALA A 139 1.81 -13.91 13.22
N VAL A 140 2.74 -14.79 12.85
CA VAL A 140 3.70 -15.41 13.78
C VAL A 140 4.69 -14.37 14.30
N HIS A 141 5.23 -13.53 13.43
CA HIS A 141 6.14 -12.45 13.85
C HIS A 141 5.45 -11.45 14.77
N LEU A 142 4.23 -11.04 14.45
CA LEU A 142 3.45 -10.11 15.27
C LEU A 142 2.93 -10.73 16.57
N ALA A 143 3.02 -12.05 16.74
CA ALA A 143 2.79 -12.68 18.04
C ALA A 143 3.98 -12.47 19.00
N ALA A 144 5.21 -12.40 18.47
CA ALA A 144 6.44 -12.24 19.24
C ALA A 144 6.93 -10.78 19.31
N SER A 145 6.63 -9.97 18.29
CA SER A 145 7.04 -8.57 18.18
C SER A 145 5.83 -7.66 17.93
N ARG A 146 5.99 -6.37 18.16
CA ARG A 146 4.95 -5.38 17.90
C ARG A 146 4.93 -4.91 16.45
N ALA A 147 6.02 -5.08 15.73
CA ALA A 147 6.09 -4.70 14.33
C ALA A 147 6.94 -5.68 13.50
N ALA A 148 6.70 -5.67 12.21
CA ALA A 148 7.54 -6.31 11.20
C ALA A 148 7.74 -5.34 10.04
N VAL A 149 8.84 -5.48 9.33
CA VAL A 149 9.15 -4.69 8.14
C VAL A 149 9.14 -5.59 6.92
N SER A 150 8.60 -5.11 5.81
CA SER A 150 8.72 -5.75 4.49
C SER A 150 8.80 -4.68 3.39
N ASN A 151 9.07 -5.08 2.16
CA ASN A 151 8.88 -4.17 1.05
C ASN A 151 7.39 -4.11 0.65
N GLY A 152 6.96 -3.00 0.08
CA GLY A 152 5.55 -2.79 -0.27
C GLY A 152 5.15 -3.32 -1.65
N PHE A 153 6.06 -3.87 -2.45
CA PHE A 153 5.70 -4.41 -3.76
C PHE A 153 4.86 -5.68 -3.63
N PRO A 154 3.87 -5.87 -4.50
CA PRO A 154 3.16 -7.14 -4.57
C PRO A 154 4.09 -8.28 -5.04
N PRO A 155 3.87 -9.53 -4.59
CA PRO A 155 4.72 -10.67 -4.95
C PRO A 155 4.38 -11.26 -6.33
N TYR A 156 4.26 -10.44 -7.35
CA TYR A 156 3.94 -10.92 -8.70
C TYR A 156 5.14 -11.59 -9.39
N GLY A 157 6.32 -11.02 -9.24
CA GLY A 157 7.53 -11.54 -9.85
C GLY A 157 7.37 -11.72 -11.35
N LEU A 158 7.92 -12.81 -11.88
CA LEU A 158 7.87 -13.13 -13.31
C LEU A 158 6.45 -13.37 -13.86
N TYR A 159 5.49 -13.63 -13.01
CA TYR A 159 4.11 -13.96 -13.37
C TYR A 159 3.19 -12.74 -13.40
N GLU A 160 3.71 -11.54 -13.23
CA GLU A 160 2.89 -10.34 -13.35
C GLU A 160 2.36 -10.19 -14.77
N PHE A 161 1.07 -9.87 -14.89
CA PHE A 161 0.46 -9.59 -16.18
C PHE A 161 1.09 -8.35 -16.81
N PRO A 162 1.36 -8.37 -18.12
CA PRO A 162 1.79 -7.18 -18.84
C PRO A 162 0.77 -6.06 -18.65
N PRO A 163 1.20 -4.82 -18.35
CA PRO A 163 0.29 -3.70 -18.25
C PRO A 163 -0.37 -3.43 -19.62
N ALA A 164 -1.61 -2.92 -19.57
CA ALA A 164 -2.35 -2.57 -20.78
C ALA A 164 -1.65 -1.45 -21.59
N VAL A 165 -0.91 -0.59 -20.91
CA VAL A 165 -0.15 0.50 -21.53
C VAL A 165 1.28 0.50 -20.98
N GLY A 166 2.26 0.32 -21.88
CA GLY A 166 3.67 0.33 -21.54
C GLY A 166 4.16 -0.94 -20.84
N LYS A 167 5.35 -0.88 -20.25
CA LYS A 167 6.02 -2.01 -19.57
C LYS A 167 6.20 -1.78 -18.07
N ILE A 168 5.90 -0.58 -17.56
CA ILE A 168 6.09 -0.25 -16.15
C ILE A 168 5.05 -0.99 -15.33
N PRO A 169 5.45 -1.71 -14.26
CA PRO A 169 4.52 -2.41 -13.37
C PRO A 169 3.46 -1.46 -12.82
N PRO A 170 2.16 -1.77 -12.98
CA PRO A 170 1.08 -0.92 -12.50
C PRO A 170 0.94 -0.97 -10.97
N HIS A 171 1.18 -2.14 -10.38
CA HIS A 171 1.11 -2.34 -8.94
C HIS A 171 2.51 -2.19 -8.33
N ARG A 172 2.74 -1.09 -7.64
CA ARG A 172 3.99 -0.78 -6.96
C ARG A 172 3.77 -0.75 -5.44
N THR A 173 4.61 -0.05 -4.70
CA THR A 173 4.62 -0.02 -3.24
C THR A 173 3.27 0.34 -2.63
N ASP A 174 2.65 1.42 -3.08
CA ASP A 174 1.40 1.88 -2.48
C ASP A 174 0.25 0.91 -2.79
N ALA A 175 0.22 0.36 -4.01
CA ALA A 175 -0.76 -0.66 -4.39
C ALA A 175 -0.57 -1.96 -3.59
N GLY A 176 0.66 -2.43 -3.44
CA GLY A 176 0.93 -3.64 -2.66
C GLY A 176 0.62 -3.47 -1.18
N ALA A 177 0.90 -2.29 -0.62
CA ALA A 177 0.51 -1.97 0.76
C ALA A 177 -1.01 -2.03 0.94
N PHE A 178 -1.77 -1.46 0.00
CA PHE A 178 -3.23 -1.52 0.02
C PHE A 178 -3.74 -2.96 -0.06
N LEU A 179 -3.21 -3.75 -1.01
CA LEU A 179 -3.61 -5.15 -1.20
C LEU A 179 -3.33 -6.00 0.05
N LEU A 180 -2.18 -5.82 0.70
CA LEU A 180 -1.87 -6.50 1.96
C LEU A 180 -2.83 -6.05 3.07
N ALA A 181 -3.07 -4.75 3.20
CA ALA A 181 -3.98 -4.22 4.20
C ALA A 181 -5.40 -4.77 4.03
N ASP A 182 -5.92 -4.79 2.79
CA ASP A 182 -7.25 -5.32 2.51
C ASP A 182 -7.32 -6.83 2.72
N ALA A 183 -6.30 -7.59 2.29
CA ALA A 183 -6.25 -9.05 2.46
C ALA A 183 -6.27 -9.46 3.94
N TYR A 184 -5.56 -8.74 4.80
CA TYR A 184 -5.56 -9.01 6.24
C TYR A 184 -6.75 -8.40 6.98
N GLY A 185 -7.45 -7.46 6.38
CA GLY A 185 -8.52 -6.69 7.02
C GLY A 185 -7.98 -5.74 8.07
N ALA A 186 -6.91 -5.01 7.74
CA ALA A 186 -6.22 -4.09 8.63
C ALA A 186 -7.15 -3.03 9.23
N ALA A 187 -6.82 -2.58 10.46
CA ALA A 187 -7.53 -1.52 11.15
C ALA A 187 -7.26 -0.16 10.53
N ARG A 188 -6.00 0.10 10.18
CA ARG A 188 -5.53 1.37 9.60
C ARG A 188 -4.57 1.11 8.44
N THR A 189 -4.61 2.00 7.45
CA THR A 189 -3.67 2.02 6.33
C THR A 189 -3.18 3.45 6.16
N VAL A 190 -1.91 3.68 6.50
CA VAL A 190 -1.29 5.01 6.56
C VAL A 190 -0.14 5.08 5.57
N TYR A 191 -0.18 6.08 4.69
CA TYR A 191 0.88 6.41 3.75
C TYR A 191 1.66 7.62 4.25
N VAL A 192 2.90 7.39 4.66
CA VAL A 192 3.80 8.42 5.17
C VAL A 192 4.60 9.00 4.01
N LYS A 193 4.40 10.27 3.74
CA LYS A 193 4.96 11.02 2.60
C LYS A 193 5.62 12.31 3.07
N ASP A 194 6.14 13.10 2.13
CA ASP A 194 6.79 14.42 2.36
C ASP A 194 5.86 15.61 2.08
N VAL A 195 4.55 15.37 2.15
CA VAL A 195 3.51 16.38 1.91
C VAL A 195 2.41 16.21 2.95
N ASP A 196 1.75 17.32 3.32
CA ASP A 196 0.73 17.30 4.38
C ASP A 196 -0.53 16.51 4.02
N GLY A 197 -0.71 16.19 2.74
CA GLY A 197 -1.84 15.44 2.22
C GLY A 197 -1.92 15.52 0.72
N VAL A 198 -3.10 15.28 0.17
CA VAL A 198 -3.41 15.48 -1.25
C VAL A 198 -3.81 16.93 -1.49
N TYR A 199 -3.26 17.53 -2.53
CA TYR A 199 -3.56 18.92 -2.92
C TYR A 199 -4.33 18.96 -4.24
N THR A 200 -5.07 20.05 -4.44
CA THR A 200 -5.81 20.31 -5.70
C THR A 200 -4.90 20.48 -6.92
N SER A 201 -3.66 20.93 -6.69
CA SER A 201 -2.58 21.06 -7.69
C SER A 201 -1.22 20.81 -7.02
N ASP A 202 -0.13 20.75 -7.79
CA ASP A 202 1.20 20.50 -7.24
C ASP A 202 1.65 21.66 -6.30
N PRO A 203 1.82 21.39 -4.98
CA PRO A 203 2.23 22.43 -4.04
C PRO A 203 3.67 22.94 -4.28
N LYS A 204 4.45 22.21 -5.10
CA LYS A 204 5.82 22.59 -5.49
C LYS A 204 5.87 23.29 -6.85
N SER A 205 4.73 23.46 -7.51
CA SER A 205 4.63 24.16 -8.80
C SER A 205 4.61 25.67 -8.60
N ALA A 206 5.30 26.39 -9.48
CA ALA A 206 5.27 27.85 -9.54
C ALA A 206 4.00 28.38 -10.26
N SER A 207 2.82 27.82 -9.99
CA SER A 207 1.56 28.28 -10.56
C SER A 207 0.99 29.45 -9.75
N ASP A 208 0.25 30.35 -10.40
CA ASP A 208 -0.42 31.47 -9.73
C ASP A 208 -1.59 31.04 -8.83
N GLU A 209 -2.07 29.82 -8.99
CA GLU A 209 -3.10 29.24 -8.14
C GLU A 209 -2.47 28.59 -6.89
N LYS A 210 -2.86 29.06 -5.74
CA LYS A 210 -2.44 28.48 -4.45
C LYS A 210 -3.08 27.11 -4.28
N PRO A 211 -2.29 26.01 -4.19
CA PRO A 211 -2.83 24.67 -3.99
C PRO A 211 -3.51 24.56 -2.62
N GLU A 212 -4.70 24.02 -2.60
CA GLU A 212 -5.44 23.75 -1.36
C GLU A 212 -5.33 22.27 -1.00
N MET A 213 -5.09 21.99 0.29
CA MET A 213 -5.07 20.63 0.79
C MET A 213 -6.51 20.10 0.91
N ILE A 214 -6.72 18.90 0.39
CA ILE A 214 -7.98 18.19 0.47
C ILE A 214 -8.00 17.35 1.75
N ALA A 215 -8.81 17.75 2.72
CA ALA A 215 -8.86 17.03 4.00
C ALA A 215 -9.51 15.64 3.86
N ARG A 216 -10.61 15.51 3.11
CA ARG A 216 -11.33 14.24 2.90
C ARG A 216 -11.92 14.18 1.50
N VAL A 217 -11.82 13.01 0.83
CA VAL A 217 -12.31 12.85 -0.56
C VAL A 217 -12.64 11.38 -0.86
N GLY A 218 -13.62 11.13 -1.72
CA GLY A 218 -13.90 9.81 -2.28
C GLY A 218 -12.83 9.39 -3.30
N ALA A 219 -12.53 8.10 -3.35
CA ALA A 219 -11.53 7.56 -4.27
C ALA A 219 -11.91 7.79 -5.74
N ALA A 220 -13.16 7.54 -6.12
CA ALA A 220 -13.63 7.77 -7.48
C ALA A 220 -13.64 9.27 -7.84
N GLU A 221 -14.04 10.14 -6.91
CA GLU A 221 -13.96 11.58 -7.09
C GLU A 221 -12.52 12.05 -7.31
N LEU A 222 -11.59 11.58 -6.48
CA LEU A 222 -10.17 11.94 -6.60
C LEU A 222 -9.58 11.47 -7.93
N LEU A 223 -9.93 10.25 -8.36
CA LEU A 223 -9.53 9.72 -9.66
C LEU A 223 -10.10 10.56 -10.82
N ALA A 224 -11.36 10.95 -10.74
CA ALA A 224 -12.03 11.77 -11.74
C ALA A 224 -11.43 13.19 -11.87
N ARG A 225 -10.86 13.73 -10.80
CA ARG A 225 -10.18 15.04 -10.81
C ARG A 225 -8.91 15.04 -11.67
N GLY A 226 -8.32 13.88 -11.97
CA GLY A 226 -7.16 13.74 -12.85
C GLY A 226 -5.90 14.48 -12.37
N ILE A 227 -5.72 14.61 -11.06
CA ILE A 227 -4.56 15.29 -10.45
C ILE A 227 -3.29 14.50 -10.79
N LYS A 228 -2.35 15.16 -11.48
CA LYS A 228 -1.12 14.50 -11.97
C LYS A 228 -0.07 14.23 -10.88
N THR A 229 -0.15 14.94 -9.77
CA THR A 229 0.85 14.92 -8.68
C THR A 229 0.29 14.33 -7.40
N LEU A 230 -0.40 13.20 -7.51
CA LEU A 230 -0.84 12.46 -6.32
C LEU A 230 0.37 11.92 -5.54
N PRO A 231 0.36 12.01 -4.20
CA PRO A 231 1.42 11.47 -3.35
C PRO A 231 1.37 9.93 -3.24
N ILE A 232 0.29 9.30 -3.74
CA ILE A 232 0.11 7.85 -3.81
C ILE A 232 -0.06 7.41 -5.27
N ASP A 233 0.18 6.13 -5.53
CA ASP A 233 -0.06 5.55 -6.85
C ASP A 233 -1.57 5.60 -7.18
N PRO A 234 -1.99 6.17 -8.34
CA PRO A 234 -3.41 6.31 -8.70
C PRO A 234 -4.17 4.98 -8.71
N ILE A 235 -3.49 3.87 -9.02
CA ILE A 235 -4.09 2.53 -9.02
C ILE A 235 -4.69 2.14 -7.65
N VAL A 236 -4.20 2.72 -6.55
CA VAL A 236 -4.78 2.51 -5.21
C VAL A 236 -6.25 2.94 -5.18
N LEU A 237 -6.58 4.05 -5.85
CA LEU A 237 -7.95 4.57 -5.92
C LEU A 237 -8.88 3.58 -6.65
N GLU A 238 -8.37 2.93 -7.71
CA GLU A 238 -9.11 1.89 -8.43
C GLU A 238 -9.30 0.64 -7.58
N LEU A 239 -8.26 0.22 -6.85
CA LEU A 239 -8.32 -0.93 -5.94
C LEU A 239 -9.33 -0.71 -4.81
N MET A 240 -9.47 0.53 -4.32
CA MET A 240 -10.44 0.88 -3.27
C MET A 240 -11.89 0.59 -3.69
N ALA A 241 -12.22 0.70 -4.97
CA ALA A 241 -13.57 0.42 -5.47
C ALA A 241 -14.01 -1.04 -5.24
N THR A 242 -13.06 -1.98 -5.18
CA THR A 242 -13.32 -3.41 -4.98
C THR A 242 -12.87 -3.93 -3.62
N ALA A 243 -12.38 -3.05 -2.76
CA ALA A 243 -11.88 -3.40 -1.43
C ALA A 243 -12.95 -4.02 -0.55
N LYS A 244 -12.59 -5.07 0.16
CA LYS A 244 -13.51 -5.80 1.06
C LYS A 244 -13.49 -5.24 2.48
N HIS A 245 -12.33 -4.89 2.98
CA HIS A 245 -12.12 -4.52 4.37
C HIS A 245 -11.64 -3.08 4.56
N VAL A 246 -10.68 -2.63 3.76
CA VAL A 246 -10.10 -1.29 3.87
C VAL A 246 -10.99 -0.29 3.15
N LYS A 247 -11.73 0.49 3.91
CA LYS A 247 -12.65 1.51 3.36
C LYS A 247 -12.09 2.92 3.44
N GLU A 248 -11.00 3.11 4.17
CA GLU A 248 -10.31 4.39 4.30
C GLU A 248 -8.81 4.18 4.34
N ILE A 249 -8.09 5.10 3.71
CA ILE A 249 -6.63 5.23 3.80
C ILE A 249 -6.30 6.67 4.18
N GLN A 250 -5.15 6.86 4.80
CA GLN A 250 -4.72 8.19 5.24
C GLN A 250 -3.33 8.51 4.70
N VAL A 251 -3.17 9.71 4.14
CA VAL A 251 -1.90 10.24 3.64
C VAL A 251 -1.43 11.32 4.60
N VAL A 252 -0.27 11.14 5.18
CA VAL A 252 0.28 12.02 6.23
C VAL A 252 1.70 12.46 5.92
N ASN A 253 2.07 13.63 6.42
CA ASN A 253 3.43 14.14 6.34
C ASN A 253 4.30 13.53 7.45
N GLY A 254 5.29 12.72 7.07
CA GLY A 254 6.24 12.11 7.99
C GLY A 254 7.30 13.08 8.56
N HIS A 255 7.41 14.29 7.99
CA HIS A 255 8.30 15.33 8.52
C HIS A 255 7.65 16.15 9.64
N THR A 256 6.36 15.96 9.89
CA THR A 256 5.64 16.62 10.97
C THR A 256 5.46 15.65 12.13
N ALA A 257 6.15 15.90 13.23
CA ALA A 257 6.12 15.05 14.42
C ALA A 257 4.69 14.86 14.95
N GLY A 258 4.36 13.64 15.33
CA GLY A 258 3.06 13.24 15.86
C GLY A 258 2.02 12.88 14.80
N ASN A 259 2.27 13.10 13.53
CA ASN A 259 1.29 12.79 12.49
C ASN A 259 1.05 11.28 12.32
N ILE A 260 2.10 10.47 12.42
CA ILE A 260 1.98 9.01 12.31
C ILE A 260 1.21 8.47 13.51
N THR A 261 1.58 8.89 14.71
CA THR A 261 0.92 8.49 15.96
C THR A 261 -0.56 8.84 15.96
N LYS A 262 -0.91 10.07 15.59
CA LYS A 262 -2.30 10.52 15.47
C LYS A 262 -3.09 9.71 14.47
N ALA A 263 -2.52 9.46 13.28
CA ALA A 263 -3.16 8.64 12.25
C ALA A 263 -3.40 7.21 12.74
N LEU A 264 -2.45 6.61 13.45
CA LEU A 264 -2.58 5.28 14.06
C LEU A 264 -3.64 5.26 15.17
N ALA A 265 -3.76 6.32 15.95
CA ALA A 265 -4.83 6.50 16.93
C ALA A 265 -6.21 6.72 16.28
N GLY A 266 -6.26 6.99 14.99
CA GLY A 266 -7.49 7.21 14.24
C GLY A 266 -7.94 8.66 14.19
N GLU A 267 -7.07 9.58 14.55
CA GLU A 267 -7.31 11.00 14.39
C GLU A 267 -7.18 11.38 12.90
N HIS A 268 -7.95 12.39 12.49
CA HIS A 268 -7.86 12.92 11.14
C HIS A 268 -6.63 13.84 11.04
N VAL A 269 -5.60 13.36 10.36
CA VAL A 269 -4.38 14.12 10.02
C VAL A 269 -4.15 14.00 8.51
N GLY A 270 -3.74 15.07 7.87
CA GLY A 270 -3.49 15.07 6.41
C GLY A 270 -4.76 14.83 5.60
N THR A 271 -4.72 13.89 4.65
CA THR A 271 -5.86 13.56 3.79
C THR A 271 -6.39 12.16 4.09
N ILE A 272 -7.69 12.05 4.32
CA ILE A 272 -8.40 10.77 4.32
C ILE A 272 -9.02 10.55 2.93
N ILE A 273 -8.69 9.42 2.31
CA ILE A 273 -9.34 8.96 1.08
C ILE A 273 -10.22 7.78 1.45
N HIS A 274 -11.50 7.84 1.09
CA HIS A 274 -12.45 6.77 1.40
C HIS A 274 -12.96 6.08 0.13
N ALA A 275 -13.28 4.80 0.25
CA ALA A 275 -13.99 4.08 -0.80
C ALA A 275 -15.38 4.71 -0.99
N ASP A 276 -15.80 4.80 -2.23
CA ASP A 276 -17.17 5.21 -2.57
C ASP A 276 -18.08 4.05 -2.17
N GLY A 277 -19.12 4.34 -1.38
CA GLY A 277 -20.01 3.35 -0.77
C GLY A 277 -20.86 2.57 -1.73
#